data_76a428ba80ead149a398b78c00ff644a
#
_entry.id   76a428ba80ead149a398b78c00ff644a
#
_cell.length_a   1.000
_cell.length_b   1.000
_cell.length_c   1.000
_cell.angle_alpha   90.00
_cell.angle_beta   90.00
_cell.angle_gamma   90.00
#
_symmetry.space_group_name_H-M   'P 1'
#
loop_
_entity.id
_entity.type
_entity.pdbx_description
1 polymer ?
#
loop_
_entity_poly.entity_id
_entity_poly.type
_entity_poly.pdbx_seq_one_letter_code
_entity_poly.pdbx_strand_id
1 'polypeptide(L)'
;MTIAIDFVGTNLGSGTKTYNINFCNELSSLELKRNIKIFLCENYLTEINEKIIKNNKIEYIIKPNFLSITFFRMIWMQFIFPFQLKLMGVKKLYSPMNFSPLIAKLLNIKVILCLHSNLPWIHFDLMPGNLVRNFITKKLMELSIKTCNLLIVVSHSAKKEIAEILKLDIKKIEVIYLNINNKYFFLDKNKKLIKKYNYESRYILSVMSCVRYHNIIN
;
A
#
# COMPACT_ATOMS: atom_id res chain seq x y z
N MET A 1 1.42 -19.66 -13.70
CA MET A 1 2.32 -18.78 -12.92
C MET A 1 1.48 -18.04 -11.89
N THR A 2 1.80 -18.22 -10.60
CA THR A 2 1.08 -17.61 -9.48
C THR A 2 1.69 -16.27 -9.12
N ILE A 3 0.84 -15.28 -8.84
CA ILE A 3 1.22 -13.94 -8.34
C ILE A 3 0.76 -13.83 -6.89
N ALA A 4 1.58 -13.28 -6.02
CA ALA A 4 1.21 -12.95 -4.66
C ALA A 4 1.06 -11.43 -4.47
N ILE A 5 0.18 -11.03 -3.56
CA ILE A 5 -0.04 -9.65 -3.13
C ILE A 5 0.04 -9.61 -1.61
N ASP A 6 0.85 -8.70 -1.06
CA ASP A 6 1.04 -8.54 0.37
C ASP A 6 0.22 -7.37 0.92
N PHE A 7 -0.91 -7.68 1.56
CA PHE A 7 -1.71 -6.71 2.32
C PHE A 7 -1.59 -6.90 3.84
N VAL A 8 -0.68 -7.77 4.29
CA VAL A 8 -0.39 -7.92 5.72
C VAL A 8 0.12 -6.59 6.29
N GLY A 9 -0.43 -6.17 7.43
CA GLY A 9 -0.09 -4.89 8.06
C GLY A 9 -0.79 -3.67 7.47
N THR A 10 -1.86 -3.87 6.68
CA THR A 10 -2.75 -2.78 6.28
C THR A 10 -3.34 -2.12 7.52
N ASN A 11 -3.13 -0.80 7.65
CA ASN A 11 -3.74 -0.03 8.72
C ASN A 11 -5.20 0.29 8.39
N LEU A 12 -6.12 -0.22 9.22
CA LEU A 12 -7.56 -0.09 9.02
C LEU A 12 -8.07 1.35 9.06
N GLY A 13 -7.35 2.25 9.71
CA GLY A 13 -7.67 3.69 9.78
C GLY A 13 -7.01 4.57 8.71
N SER A 14 -6.37 4.00 7.68
CA SER A 14 -5.55 4.76 6.75
C SER A 14 -6.00 4.67 5.29
N GLY A 15 -5.44 5.55 4.45
CA GLY A 15 -5.62 5.52 3.00
C GLY A 15 -5.17 4.22 2.34
N THR A 16 -4.23 3.48 2.96
CA THR A 16 -3.80 2.17 2.45
C THR A 16 -4.91 1.14 2.47
N LYS A 17 -5.84 1.20 3.43
CA LYS A 17 -7.05 0.36 3.45
C LYS A 17 -7.91 0.63 2.22
N THR A 18 -8.22 1.90 1.95
CA THR A 18 -9.04 2.30 0.80
C THR A 18 -8.36 1.89 -0.52
N TYR A 19 -7.05 2.10 -0.61
CA TYR A 19 -6.27 1.66 -1.76
C TYR A 19 -6.40 0.16 -1.99
N ASN A 20 -6.17 -0.66 -0.97
CA ASN A 20 -6.20 -2.11 -1.07
C ASN A 20 -7.59 -2.65 -1.41
N ILE A 21 -8.66 -2.06 -0.86
CA ILE A 21 -10.05 -2.43 -1.19
C ILE A 21 -10.36 -2.10 -2.66
N ASN A 22 -10.04 -0.89 -3.10
CA ASN A 22 -10.26 -0.49 -4.49
C ASN A 22 -9.46 -1.37 -5.46
N PHE A 23 -8.20 -1.66 -5.11
CA PHE A 23 -7.34 -2.55 -5.88
C PHE A 23 -7.94 -3.96 -6.01
N CYS A 24 -8.46 -4.53 -4.92
CA CYS A 24 -9.12 -5.83 -4.96
C CYS A 24 -10.40 -5.82 -5.81
N ASN A 25 -11.20 -4.77 -5.73
CA ASN A 25 -12.43 -4.65 -6.53
C ASN A 25 -12.12 -4.58 -8.02
N GLU A 26 -11.18 -3.72 -8.40
CA GLU A 26 -10.73 -3.63 -9.81
C GLU A 26 -10.13 -4.96 -10.29
N LEU A 27 -9.29 -5.57 -9.45
CA LEU A 27 -8.69 -6.87 -9.78
C LEU A 27 -9.76 -7.96 -9.97
N SER A 28 -10.80 -7.96 -9.14
CA SER A 28 -11.88 -8.94 -9.17
C SER A 28 -12.80 -8.77 -10.36
N SER A 29 -12.91 -7.57 -10.91
CA SER A 29 -13.70 -7.26 -12.10
C SER A 29 -13.01 -7.66 -13.42
N LEU A 30 -11.69 -7.93 -13.36
CA LEU A 30 -10.92 -8.31 -14.54
C LEU A 30 -11.05 -9.81 -14.84
N GLU A 31 -10.97 -10.16 -16.12
CA GLU A 31 -10.77 -11.54 -16.56
C GLU A 31 -9.33 -11.97 -16.27
N LEU A 32 -9.13 -12.64 -15.15
CA LEU A 32 -7.80 -13.02 -14.71
C LEU A 32 -7.27 -14.24 -15.47
N LYS A 33 -6.13 -14.09 -16.11
CA LYS A 33 -5.43 -15.21 -16.80
C LYS A 33 -4.55 -16.04 -15.84
N ARG A 34 -4.40 -15.63 -14.58
CA ARG A 34 -3.47 -16.23 -13.60
C ARG A 34 -4.08 -16.29 -12.21
N ASN A 35 -3.65 -17.27 -11.43
CA ASN A 35 -4.04 -17.36 -10.03
C ASN A 35 -3.32 -16.29 -9.19
N ILE A 36 -4.06 -15.67 -8.32
CA ILE A 36 -3.58 -14.61 -7.43
C ILE A 36 -3.79 -15.05 -5.98
N LYS A 37 -2.76 -14.92 -5.16
CA LYS A 37 -2.81 -15.17 -3.72
C LYS A 37 -2.65 -13.84 -2.98
N ILE A 38 -3.66 -13.45 -2.22
CA ILE A 38 -3.67 -12.21 -1.44
C ILE A 38 -3.47 -12.55 0.02
N PHE A 39 -2.34 -12.09 0.60
CA PHE A 39 -2.02 -12.26 2.00
C PHE A 39 -2.55 -11.08 2.80
N LEU A 40 -3.33 -11.34 3.85
CA LEU A 40 -3.92 -10.30 4.71
C LEU A 40 -4.17 -10.82 6.12
N CYS A 41 -4.31 -9.93 7.09
CA CYS A 41 -4.67 -10.30 8.45
C CYS A 41 -6.17 -10.56 8.59
N GLU A 42 -6.54 -11.38 9.56
CA GLU A 42 -7.93 -11.78 9.83
C GLU A 42 -8.87 -10.58 10.07
N ASN A 43 -8.43 -9.59 10.85
CA ASN A 43 -9.17 -8.36 11.11
C ASN A 43 -9.46 -7.54 9.85
N TYR A 44 -8.64 -7.70 8.80
CA TYR A 44 -8.85 -7.03 7.53
C TYR A 44 -9.84 -7.79 6.64
N LEU A 45 -9.88 -9.12 6.78
CA LEU A 45 -10.81 -9.96 6.01
C LEU A 45 -12.28 -9.61 6.27
N THR A 46 -12.65 -9.37 7.52
CA THR A 46 -14.03 -9.00 7.89
C THR A 46 -14.49 -7.72 7.20
N GLU A 47 -13.60 -6.75 7.04
CA GLU A 47 -13.93 -5.51 6.33
C GLU A 47 -13.91 -5.63 4.80
N ILE A 48 -13.18 -6.61 4.29
CA ILE A 48 -13.10 -6.91 2.86
C ILE A 48 -14.33 -7.68 2.40
N ASN A 49 -14.77 -8.70 3.15
CA ASN A 49 -15.82 -9.63 2.73
C ASN A 49 -17.15 -8.95 2.36
N GLU A 50 -17.45 -7.79 2.95
CA GLU A 50 -18.65 -7.02 2.61
C GLU A 50 -18.52 -6.17 1.35
N LYS A 51 -17.30 -5.98 0.83
CA LYS A 51 -16.97 -4.96 -0.17
C LYS A 51 -16.28 -5.49 -1.43
N ILE A 52 -15.87 -6.77 -1.45
CA ILE A 52 -15.13 -7.33 -2.57
C ILE A 52 -15.98 -8.30 -3.40
N ILE A 53 -15.90 -8.12 -4.71
CA ILE A 53 -16.46 -9.03 -5.71
C ILE A 53 -15.68 -10.35 -5.65
N LYS A 54 -16.38 -11.49 -5.55
CA LYS A 54 -15.74 -12.81 -5.56
C LYS A 54 -15.21 -13.14 -6.96
N ASN A 55 -13.96 -13.62 -7.03
CA ASN A 55 -13.35 -14.11 -8.26
C ASN A 55 -12.65 -15.45 -7.96
N ASN A 56 -12.96 -16.49 -8.75
CA ASN A 56 -12.48 -17.86 -8.55
C ASN A 56 -10.96 -18.04 -8.70
N LYS A 57 -10.26 -17.07 -9.28
CA LYS A 57 -8.79 -17.06 -9.42
C LYS A 57 -8.08 -16.30 -8.32
N ILE A 58 -8.81 -15.73 -7.37
CA ILE A 58 -8.27 -15.02 -6.21
C ILE A 58 -8.45 -15.88 -4.97
N GLU A 59 -7.34 -16.24 -4.34
CA GLU A 59 -7.28 -16.97 -3.08
C GLU A 59 -6.77 -16.02 -1.97
N TYR A 60 -7.53 -15.91 -0.89
CA TYR A 60 -7.14 -15.13 0.29
C TYR A 60 -6.41 -16.01 1.29
N ILE A 61 -5.16 -15.66 1.61
CA ILE A 61 -4.31 -16.35 2.59
C ILE A 61 -4.34 -15.55 3.89
N ILE A 62 -5.11 -16.05 4.85
CA ILE A 62 -5.32 -15.37 6.12
C ILE A 62 -4.11 -15.54 7.03
N LYS A 63 -3.68 -14.45 7.64
CA LYS A 63 -2.59 -14.39 8.59
C LYS A 63 -3.08 -13.93 9.96
N PRO A 64 -2.44 -14.39 11.05
CA PRO A 64 -2.80 -13.98 12.40
C PRO A 64 -2.68 -12.46 12.59
N ASN A 65 -3.57 -11.88 13.40
CA ASN A 65 -3.66 -10.44 13.63
C ASN A 65 -2.41 -9.82 14.25
N PHE A 66 -1.60 -10.57 15.00
CA PHE A 66 -0.35 -10.04 15.56
C PHE A 66 0.64 -9.60 14.47
N LEU A 67 0.54 -10.14 13.23
CA LEU A 67 1.34 -9.69 12.09
C LEU A 67 0.92 -8.30 11.56
N SER A 68 -0.18 -7.71 12.06
CA SER A 68 -0.49 -6.29 11.82
C SER A 68 0.46 -5.37 12.60
N ILE A 69 1.10 -5.87 13.67
CA ILE A 69 2.10 -5.14 14.45
C ILE A 69 3.40 -5.09 13.65
N THR A 70 3.92 -3.88 13.42
CA THR A 70 5.06 -3.62 12.52
C THR A 70 6.28 -4.50 12.83
N PHE A 71 6.61 -4.70 14.11
CA PHE A 71 7.77 -5.50 14.51
C PHE A 71 7.65 -6.95 14.04
N PHE A 72 6.56 -7.63 14.37
CA PHE A 72 6.33 -9.03 13.99
C PHE A 72 6.19 -9.18 12.48
N ARG A 73 5.54 -8.20 11.84
CA ARG A 73 5.44 -8.15 10.37
C ARG A 73 6.82 -8.09 9.71
N MET A 74 7.73 -7.27 10.20
CA MET A 74 9.08 -7.16 9.61
C MET A 74 9.85 -8.47 9.75
N ILE A 75 9.79 -9.15 10.90
CA ILE A 75 10.42 -10.46 11.08
C ILE A 75 9.82 -11.49 10.11
N TRP A 76 8.49 -11.60 10.08
CA TRP A 76 7.80 -12.51 9.18
C TRP A 76 8.12 -12.23 7.71
N MET A 77 8.07 -10.98 7.30
CA MET A 77 8.32 -10.55 5.92
C MET A 77 9.74 -10.89 5.46
N GLN A 78 10.75 -10.75 6.33
CA GLN A 78 12.13 -10.97 5.94
C GLN A 78 12.56 -12.44 6.04
N PHE A 79 12.06 -13.18 7.03
CA PHE A 79 12.59 -14.53 7.33
C PHE A 79 11.63 -15.68 7.01
N ILE A 80 10.32 -15.45 6.98
CA ILE A 80 9.32 -16.51 6.79
C ILE A 80 8.62 -16.37 5.43
N PHE A 81 8.13 -15.19 5.12
CA PHE A 81 7.30 -14.93 3.94
C PHE A 81 7.95 -15.32 2.62
N PRO A 82 9.24 -15.01 2.33
CA PRO A 82 9.85 -15.36 1.07
C PRO A 82 9.91 -16.88 0.84
N PHE A 83 10.13 -17.66 1.89
CA PHE A 83 10.10 -19.12 1.81
C PHE A 83 8.69 -19.67 1.60
N GLN A 84 7.68 -19.09 2.26
CA GLN A 84 6.27 -19.43 2.00
C GLN A 84 5.91 -19.18 0.54
N LEU A 85 6.30 -18.03 -0.01
CA LEU A 85 6.07 -17.70 -1.42
C LEU A 85 6.75 -18.73 -2.35
N LYS A 86 7.98 -19.13 -2.04
CA LYS A 86 8.72 -20.14 -2.80
C LYS A 86 8.02 -21.49 -2.79
N LEU A 87 7.60 -21.98 -1.61
CA LEU A 87 6.87 -23.23 -1.44
C LEU A 87 5.52 -23.23 -2.18
N MET A 88 4.85 -22.08 -2.25
CA MET A 88 3.59 -21.90 -2.99
C MET A 88 3.79 -21.71 -4.50
N GLY A 89 5.01 -21.82 -5.02
CA GLY A 89 5.31 -21.66 -6.44
C GLY A 89 5.11 -20.24 -6.98
N VAL A 90 5.10 -19.22 -6.09
CA VAL A 90 4.96 -17.81 -6.46
C VAL A 90 6.20 -17.35 -7.22
N LYS A 91 5.98 -16.67 -8.35
CA LYS A 91 7.06 -16.12 -9.19
C LYS A 91 7.10 -14.59 -9.18
N LYS A 92 6.00 -13.94 -8.81
CA LYS A 92 5.90 -12.47 -8.70
C LYS A 92 5.19 -12.09 -7.41
N LEU A 93 5.75 -11.13 -6.71
CA LEU A 93 5.16 -10.50 -5.52
C LEU A 93 4.87 -9.04 -5.83
N TYR A 94 3.64 -8.61 -5.60
CA TYR A 94 3.28 -7.21 -5.50
C TYR A 94 3.20 -6.82 -4.02
N SER A 95 4.00 -5.84 -3.61
CA SER A 95 4.07 -5.34 -2.23
C SER A 95 3.72 -3.86 -2.19
N PRO A 96 2.44 -3.49 -1.93
CA PRO A 96 1.99 -2.09 -1.91
C PRO A 96 2.21 -1.39 -0.56
N MET A 97 2.94 -1.99 0.35
CA MET A 97 3.05 -1.51 1.75
C MET A 97 4.41 -0.90 2.07
N ASN A 98 5.09 -0.28 1.10
CA ASN A 98 6.40 0.38 1.20
C ASN A 98 7.58 -0.54 1.54
N PHE A 99 7.37 -1.80 1.82
CA PHE A 99 8.38 -2.79 2.18
C PHE A 99 8.23 -4.05 1.35
N SER A 100 9.33 -4.77 1.17
CA SER A 100 9.33 -6.07 0.53
C SER A 100 10.40 -7.00 1.13
N PRO A 101 10.27 -8.33 0.94
CA PRO A 101 11.30 -9.27 1.37
C PRO A 101 12.59 -9.05 0.60
N LEU A 102 13.70 -8.76 1.30
CA LEU A 102 15.00 -8.45 0.69
C LEU A 102 15.59 -9.65 -0.05
N ILE A 103 15.37 -10.86 0.47
CA ILE A 103 15.91 -12.09 -0.11
C ILE A 103 15.04 -12.70 -1.22
N ALA A 104 13.91 -12.08 -1.56
CA ALA A 104 12.99 -12.60 -2.59
C ALA A 104 13.70 -12.87 -3.92
N LYS A 105 14.63 -11.99 -4.32
CA LYS A 105 15.42 -12.13 -5.54
C LYS A 105 16.27 -13.41 -5.54
N LEU A 106 16.86 -13.77 -4.41
CA LEU A 106 17.65 -15.00 -4.27
C LEU A 106 16.80 -16.27 -4.43
N LEU A 107 15.50 -16.15 -4.17
CA LEU A 107 14.53 -17.24 -4.35
C LEU A 107 13.85 -17.22 -5.73
N ASN A 108 14.36 -16.42 -6.68
CA ASN A 108 13.79 -16.23 -8.02
C ASN A 108 12.35 -15.70 -8.01
N ILE A 109 12.02 -14.83 -7.04
CA ILE A 109 10.74 -14.14 -6.94
C ILE A 109 10.95 -12.69 -7.38
N LYS A 110 10.25 -12.27 -8.45
CA LYS A 110 10.28 -10.88 -8.92
C LYS A 110 9.39 -10.02 -8.03
N VAL A 111 9.94 -8.95 -7.48
CA VAL A 111 9.23 -8.03 -6.58
C VAL A 111 8.85 -6.76 -7.34
N ILE A 112 7.58 -6.40 -7.27
CA ILE A 112 7.03 -5.11 -7.65
C ILE A 112 6.66 -4.41 -6.34
N LEU A 113 7.37 -3.32 -6.02
CA LEU A 113 7.15 -2.55 -4.80
C LEU A 113 6.37 -1.29 -5.13
N CYS A 114 5.33 -0.96 -4.36
CA CYS A 114 4.68 0.34 -4.44
C CYS A 114 5.04 1.19 -3.22
N LEU A 115 5.54 2.39 -3.50
CA LEU A 115 5.90 3.39 -2.51
C LEU A 115 4.83 4.49 -2.50
N HIS A 116 4.11 4.61 -1.39
CA HIS A 116 3.05 5.61 -1.22
C HIS A 116 3.55 6.95 -0.68
N SER A 117 4.75 7.00 -0.11
CA SER A 117 5.28 8.21 0.49
C SER A 117 6.81 8.22 0.46
N ASN A 118 7.38 9.37 0.12
CA ASN A 118 8.81 9.69 0.20
C ASN A 118 9.17 10.45 1.50
N LEU A 119 8.21 10.60 2.42
CA LEU A 119 8.35 11.30 3.69
C LEU A 119 9.64 10.94 4.47
N PRO A 120 10.07 9.66 4.55
CA PRO A 120 11.28 9.29 5.27
C PRO A 120 12.57 9.93 4.77
N TRP A 121 12.59 10.41 3.53
CA TRP A 121 13.77 11.07 2.94
C TRP A 121 13.65 12.58 2.91
N ILE A 122 12.45 13.13 2.73
CA ILE A 122 12.22 14.56 2.59
C ILE A 122 11.99 15.23 3.96
N HIS A 123 11.23 14.59 4.85
CA HIS A 123 10.83 15.14 6.15
C HIS A 123 10.98 14.08 7.26
N PHE A 124 12.22 13.63 7.45
CA PHE A 124 12.52 12.59 8.45
C PHE A 124 12.15 13.01 9.87
N ASP A 125 12.31 14.28 10.19
CA ASP A 125 11.96 14.91 11.48
C ASP A 125 10.45 14.91 11.77
N LEU A 126 9.62 14.88 10.72
CA LEU A 126 8.17 14.85 10.84
C LEU A 126 7.58 13.43 10.94
N MET A 127 8.41 12.40 10.82
CA MET A 127 7.95 11.02 10.95
C MET A 127 7.44 10.72 12.37
N PRO A 128 6.26 10.09 12.52
CA PRO A 128 5.72 9.73 13.82
C PRO A 128 6.56 8.61 14.46
N GLY A 129 6.80 8.71 15.78
CA GLY A 129 7.49 7.71 16.59
C GLY A 129 8.91 8.14 17.00
N ASN A 130 9.71 7.20 17.51
CA ASN A 130 11.06 7.49 17.95
C ASN A 130 12.09 7.43 16.80
N LEU A 131 13.20 8.12 16.97
CA LEU A 131 14.26 8.26 15.96
C LEU A 131 14.86 6.90 15.52
N VAL A 132 15.05 5.98 16.46
CA VAL A 132 15.64 4.65 16.16
C VAL A 132 14.72 3.86 15.25
N ARG A 133 13.42 3.80 15.59
CA ARG A 133 12.42 3.13 14.76
C ARG A 133 12.33 3.76 13.37
N ASN A 134 12.32 5.08 13.31
CA ASN A 134 12.22 5.81 12.04
C ASN A 134 13.45 5.57 11.17
N PHE A 135 14.64 5.52 11.75
CA PHE A 135 15.88 5.20 11.04
C PHE A 135 15.86 3.77 10.48
N ILE A 136 15.48 2.78 11.30
CA ILE A 136 15.35 1.39 10.86
C ILE A 136 14.33 1.28 9.73
N THR A 137 13.16 1.92 9.89
CA THR A 137 12.10 1.95 8.87
C THR A 137 12.61 2.52 7.55
N LYS A 138 13.29 3.68 7.58
CA LYS A 138 13.89 4.32 6.41
C LYS A 138 14.89 3.39 5.72
N LYS A 139 15.76 2.74 6.49
CA LYS A 139 16.77 1.82 5.94
C LYS A 139 16.16 0.57 5.32
N LEU A 140 15.14 -0.02 5.94
CA LEU A 140 14.43 -1.16 5.37
C LEU A 140 13.67 -0.78 4.08
N MET A 141 13.04 0.39 4.03
CA MET A 141 12.42 0.92 2.80
C MET A 141 13.47 1.11 1.70
N GLU A 142 14.60 1.73 2.02
CA GLU A 142 15.70 1.94 1.08
C GLU A 142 16.24 0.63 0.50
N LEU A 143 16.46 -0.38 1.34
CA LEU A 143 16.89 -1.70 0.90
C LEU A 143 15.82 -2.39 0.04
N SER A 144 14.54 -2.29 0.43
CA SER A 144 13.43 -2.83 -0.36
C SER A 144 13.35 -2.21 -1.76
N ILE A 145 13.55 -0.90 -1.86
CA ILE A 145 13.60 -0.17 -3.13
C ILE A 145 14.79 -0.62 -3.98
N LYS A 146 15.97 -0.75 -3.38
CA LYS A 146 17.18 -1.16 -4.11
C LYS A 146 17.12 -2.61 -4.62
N THR A 147 16.42 -3.48 -3.89
CA THR A 147 16.33 -4.91 -4.22
C THR A 147 15.13 -5.28 -5.08
N CYS A 148 14.09 -4.44 -5.17
CA CYS A 148 12.93 -4.73 -6.01
C CYS A 148 13.30 -4.71 -7.52
N ASN A 149 12.48 -5.40 -8.33
CA ASN A 149 12.63 -5.43 -9.78
C ASN A 149 11.98 -4.23 -10.46
N LEU A 150 10.89 -3.73 -9.89
CA LEU A 150 10.14 -2.57 -10.35
C LEU A 150 9.64 -1.79 -9.15
N LEU A 151 9.88 -0.48 -9.14
CA LEU A 151 9.33 0.45 -8.17
C LEU A 151 8.15 1.20 -8.79
N ILE A 152 7.00 1.17 -8.16
CA ILE A 152 5.85 2.00 -8.48
C ILE A 152 5.79 3.15 -7.48
N VAL A 153 5.58 4.36 -7.98
CA VAL A 153 5.37 5.57 -7.18
C VAL A 153 4.09 6.27 -7.63
N VAL A 154 3.53 7.08 -6.77
CA VAL A 154 2.19 7.67 -6.97
C VAL A 154 2.19 9.03 -7.67
N SER A 155 3.37 9.58 -7.98
CA SER A 155 3.48 10.86 -8.71
C SER A 155 4.83 11.01 -9.42
N HIS A 156 4.88 11.90 -10.42
CA HIS A 156 6.14 12.24 -11.09
C HIS A 156 7.13 12.97 -10.17
N SER A 157 6.64 13.78 -9.23
CA SER A 157 7.51 14.41 -8.20
C SER A 157 8.20 13.34 -7.36
N ALA A 158 7.44 12.38 -6.82
CA ALA A 158 8.01 11.27 -6.05
C ALA A 158 9.01 10.43 -6.88
N LYS A 159 8.75 10.22 -8.18
CA LYS A 159 9.69 9.53 -9.08
C LYS A 159 11.02 10.26 -9.16
N LYS A 160 10.99 11.57 -9.42
CA LYS A 160 12.19 12.40 -9.55
C LYS A 160 12.97 12.43 -8.24
N GLU A 161 12.32 12.75 -7.13
CA GLU A 161 12.94 12.88 -5.81
C GLU A 161 13.59 11.57 -5.35
N ILE A 162 12.89 10.45 -5.47
CA ILE A 162 13.42 9.14 -5.05
C ILE A 162 14.57 8.69 -5.95
N ALA A 163 14.49 8.93 -7.27
CA ALA A 163 15.57 8.62 -8.18
C ALA A 163 16.86 9.39 -7.83
N GLU A 164 16.74 10.69 -7.54
CA GLU A 164 17.85 11.56 -7.16
C GLU A 164 18.45 11.17 -5.79
N ILE A 165 17.61 11.05 -4.75
CA ILE A 165 18.05 10.79 -3.38
C ILE A 165 18.73 9.42 -3.25
N LEU A 166 18.17 8.38 -3.88
CA LEU A 166 18.67 7.01 -3.78
C LEU A 166 19.60 6.62 -4.94
N LYS A 167 19.88 7.54 -5.87
CA LYS A 167 20.70 7.33 -7.08
C LYS A 167 20.25 6.11 -7.88
N LEU A 168 18.94 6.04 -8.16
CA LEU A 168 18.33 4.92 -8.88
C LEU A 168 18.25 5.20 -10.38
N ASP A 169 18.30 4.13 -11.17
CA ASP A 169 17.95 4.21 -12.59
C ASP A 169 16.45 4.52 -12.72
N ILE A 170 16.14 5.67 -13.31
CA ILE A 170 14.78 6.16 -13.51
C ILE A 170 13.89 5.19 -14.32
N LYS A 171 14.52 4.32 -15.15
CA LYS A 171 13.83 3.28 -15.92
C LYS A 171 13.24 2.17 -15.04
N LYS A 172 13.70 2.02 -13.80
CA LYS A 172 13.14 1.07 -12.81
C LYS A 172 11.95 1.63 -12.06
N ILE A 173 11.57 2.88 -12.30
CA ILE A 173 10.51 3.57 -11.56
C ILE A 173 9.37 3.90 -12.51
N GLU A 174 8.19 3.34 -12.21
CA GLU A 174 6.95 3.64 -12.92
C GLU A 174 6.05 4.53 -12.09
N VAL A 175 5.33 5.43 -12.74
CA VAL A 175 4.34 6.29 -12.08
C VAL A 175 2.95 5.73 -12.35
N ILE A 176 2.26 5.36 -11.28
CA ILE A 176 0.84 4.97 -11.33
C ILE A 176 0.09 5.84 -10.33
N TYR A 177 -0.72 6.77 -10.84
CA TYR A 177 -1.52 7.65 -10.00
C TYR A 177 -2.58 6.86 -9.22
N LEU A 178 -2.86 7.31 -8.00
CA LEU A 178 -3.99 6.78 -7.25
C LEU A 178 -5.30 7.24 -7.91
N ASN A 179 -6.22 6.29 -8.11
CA ASN A 179 -7.53 6.59 -8.68
C ASN A 179 -8.57 6.76 -7.58
N ILE A 180 -9.62 7.54 -7.89
CA ILE A 180 -10.80 7.72 -7.05
C ILE A 180 -11.91 6.82 -7.59
N ASN A 181 -12.65 6.17 -6.71
CA ASN A 181 -13.79 5.36 -7.10
C ASN A 181 -14.84 6.23 -7.82
N ASN A 182 -15.32 5.76 -8.98
CA ASN A 182 -16.26 6.49 -9.84
C ASN A 182 -17.52 6.98 -9.13
N LYS A 183 -17.99 6.28 -8.09
CA LYS A 183 -19.14 6.71 -7.28
C LYS A 183 -18.97 8.09 -6.63
N TYR A 184 -17.74 8.58 -6.45
CA TYR A 184 -17.45 9.91 -5.89
C TYR A 184 -17.41 11.02 -6.94
N PHE A 185 -17.46 10.69 -8.23
CA PHE A 185 -17.54 11.68 -9.30
C PHE A 185 -18.96 12.21 -9.57
N PHE A 186 -19.98 11.50 -9.08
CA PHE A 186 -21.36 11.93 -9.23
C PHE A 186 -21.75 12.82 -8.05
N LEU A 187 -21.74 14.12 -8.29
CA LEU A 187 -22.31 15.13 -7.40
C LEU A 187 -23.84 15.04 -7.45
N ASP A 188 -24.41 14.04 -6.81
CA ASP A 188 -25.79 14.15 -6.42
C ASP A 188 -25.86 15.24 -5.33
N LYS A 189 -26.38 16.42 -5.71
CA LYS A 189 -26.64 17.51 -4.76
C LYS A 189 -27.71 17.02 -3.78
N ASN A 190 -27.29 16.24 -2.79
CA ASN A 190 -28.20 15.71 -1.79
C ASN A 190 -28.66 16.87 -0.88
N LYS A 191 -29.71 17.56 -1.32
CA LYS A 191 -30.32 18.69 -0.61
C LYS A 191 -30.65 18.37 0.85
N LYS A 192 -30.93 17.08 1.16
CA LYS A 192 -31.15 16.64 2.55
C LYS A 192 -29.90 16.72 3.42
N LEU A 193 -28.71 16.37 2.89
CA LEU A 193 -27.45 16.50 3.63
C LEU A 193 -27.07 17.97 3.82
N ILE A 194 -27.19 18.80 2.79
CA ILE A 194 -26.93 20.23 2.89
C ILE A 194 -27.82 20.86 3.97
N LYS A 195 -29.12 20.55 3.98
CA LYS A 195 -30.06 21.05 4.98
C LYS A 195 -29.79 20.50 6.39
N LYS A 196 -29.41 19.21 6.51
CA LYS A 196 -29.12 18.56 7.80
C LYS A 196 -27.93 19.22 8.52
N TYR A 197 -26.93 19.67 7.79
CA TYR A 197 -25.69 20.25 8.36
C TYR A 197 -25.63 21.77 8.24
N ASN A 198 -26.72 22.41 7.80
CA ASN A 198 -26.85 23.88 7.69
C ASN A 198 -25.76 24.54 6.85
N TYR A 199 -25.33 23.88 5.76
CA TYR A 199 -24.30 24.39 4.85
C TYR A 199 -24.89 25.45 3.88
N GLU A 200 -25.38 26.54 4.43
CA GLU A 200 -25.97 27.65 3.61
C GLU A 200 -24.89 28.59 3.05
N SER A 201 -23.70 28.59 3.67
CA SER A 201 -22.58 29.44 3.25
C SER A 201 -21.56 28.70 2.40
N ARG A 202 -20.75 29.42 1.64
CA ARG A 202 -19.59 28.85 0.94
C ARG A 202 -18.58 28.34 1.97
N TYR A 203 -18.07 27.12 1.77
CA TYR A 203 -17.07 26.52 2.64
C TYR A 203 -15.98 25.82 1.83
N ILE A 204 -14.81 25.66 2.43
CA ILE A 204 -13.72 24.83 1.93
C ILE A 204 -13.65 23.60 2.83
N LEU A 205 -13.82 22.41 2.23
CA LEU A 205 -13.70 21.14 2.94
C LEU A 205 -12.32 20.58 2.75
N SER A 206 -11.62 20.31 3.85
CA SER A 206 -10.37 19.55 3.85
C SER A 206 -10.53 18.28 4.69
N VAL A 207 -10.21 17.12 4.09
CA VAL A 207 -10.26 15.81 4.76
C VAL A 207 -8.84 15.30 4.92
N MET A 208 -8.29 15.41 6.11
CA MET A 208 -6.92 15.01 6.42
C MET A 208 -6.76 14.56 7.87
N SER A 209 -5.71 13.82 8.17
CA SER A 209 -5.33 13.52 9.56
C SER A 209 -4.54 14.68 10.16
N CYS A 210 -4.73 14.94 11.47
CA CYS A 210 -4.01 15.98 12.21
C CYS A 210 -2.56 15.56 12.49
N VAL A 211 -1.72 15.48 11.45
CA VAL A 211 -0.29 15.19 11.55
C VAL A 211 0.54 16.38 11.05
N ARG A 212 1.70 16.61 11.65
CA ARG A 212 2.53 17.80 11.41
C ARG A 212 2.87 18.03 9.94
N TYR A 213 3.13 16.96 9.17
CA TYR A 213 3.48 17.07 7.74
C TYR A 213 2.30 17.41 6.81
N HIS A 214 1.06 17.48 7.32
CA HIS A 214 -0.08 17.98 6.54
C HIS A 214 -0.24 19.49 6.59
N ASN A 215 0.58 20.19 7.38
CA ASN A 215 0.65 21.67 7.46
C ASN A 215 -0.72 22.33 7.68
N ILE A 216 -1.52 21.81 8.60
CA ILE A 216 -2.91 22.26 8.85
C ILE A 216 -2.95 23.61 9.59
N ILE A 217 -1.88 23.95 10.32
CA ILE A 217 -1.83 25.06 11.28
C ILE A 217 -1.14 26.29 10.69
N ASN A 218 -0.53 26.20 9.52
CA ASN A 218 0.16 27.32 8.85
C ASN A 218 -0.62 27.81 7.66
#